data_aa685b3bdad7ed6a8b27b16a5dccd664
#
_entry.id   aa685b3bdad7ed6a8b27b16a5dccd664
#
_cell.length_a   1.000
_cell.length_b   1.000
_cell.length_c   1.000
_cell.angle_alpha   90.00
_cell.angle_beta   90.00
_cell.angle_gamma   90.00
#
_symmetry.space_group_name_H-M   'P 1'
#
loop_
_entity.id
_entity.type
_entity.pdbx_description
1 polymer ?
#
loop_
_entity_poly.entity_id
_entity_poly.type
_entity_poly.pdbx_seq_one_letter_code
_entity_poly.pdbx_strand_id
1 'polypeptide(L)'
;MPGWPSFNLTEAELAVAFIRGLFVAALFSIFGVSLFRILIAPAAMKLARGAATTEIDRHCLLIARWSTLIAALVMLAWLALESSMIADAETVEQALAAIPAVIWNTSFGHILAAQTLALLGTSIALMIDRRWSWFGAVGFAGIAVVLQAGHSHALAMHQEALLLSQCACCASRRSAVEPGAWNASARLVTLRSAFTA
;
A
#
# COMPACT_ATOMS: atom_id res chain seq x y z
N MET A 1 14.61 33.81 -0.44
CA MET A 1 13.55 32.82 -0.20
C MET A 1 14.04 31.51 -0.82
N PRO A 2 14.20 30.42 -0.09
CA PRO A 2 14.58 29.14 -0.69
C PRO A 2 13.41 28.72 -1.60
N GLY A 3 13.68 28.58 -2.89
CA GLY A 3 12.71 28.09 -3.86
C GLY A 3 12.29 26.66 -3.47
N TRP A 4 11.00 26.39 -3.50
CA TRP A 4 10.49 25.04 -3.33
C TRP A 4 11.12 24.14 -4.40
N PRO A 5 11.57 22.91 -4.04
CA PRO A 5 12.06 21.99 -5.05
C PRO A 5 10.94 21.76 -6.07
N SER A 6 11.22 22.01 -7.35
CA SER A 6 10.33 21.66 -8.44
C SER A 6 10.29 20.15 -8.53
N PHE A 7 9.20 19.54 -8.02
CA PHE A 7 8.93 18.11 -8.19
C PHE A 7 8.50 17.88 -9.65
N ASN A 8 9.46 17.59 -10.51
CA ASN A 8 9.18 17.05 -11.83
C ASN A 8 8.96 15.54 -11.67
N LEU A 9 7.74 15.15 -11.27
CA LEU A 9 7.32 13.75 -11.27
C LEU A 9 7.26 13.26 -12.71
N THR A 10 7.83 12.11 -12.98
CA THR A 10 7.67 11.45 -14.27
C THR A 10 6.21 10.99 -14.43
N GLU A 11 5.73 10.86 -15.67
CA GLU A 11 4.36 10.37 -15.92
C GLU A 11 4.10 9.01 -15.27
N ALA A 12 5.10 8.15 -15.22
CA ALA A 12 5.03 6.83 -14.58
C ALA A 12 4.83 6.95 -13.06
N GLU A 13 5.56 7.83 -12.38
CA GLU A 13 5.40 8.07 -10.93
C GLU A 13 4.02 8.62 -10.58
N LEU A 14 3.49 9.52 -11.42
CA LEU A 14 2.14 10.03 -11.27
C LEU A 14 1.08 8.92 -11.44
N ALA A 15 1.25 8.05 -12.43
CA ALA A 15 0.35 6.93 -12.66
C ALA A 15 0.34 5.96 -11.47
N VAL A 16 1.51 5.60 -10.94
CA VAL A 16 1.64 4.74 -9.75
C VAL A 16 1.00 5.40 -8.53
N ALA A 17 1.26 6.69 -8.30
CA ALA A 17 0.67 7.42 -7.18
C ALA A 17 -0.86 7.47 -7.26
N PHE A 18 -1.42 7.70 -8.46
CA PHE A 18 -2.86 7.72 -8.70
C PHE A 18 -3.49 6.35 -8.45
N ILE A 19 -2.91 5.29 -9.01
CA ILE A 19 -3.39 3.90 -8.85
C ILE A 19 -3.36 3.51 -7.38
N ARG A 20 -2.28 3.82 -6.67
CA ARG A 20 -2.15 3.58 -5.24
C ARG A 20 -3.20 4.35 -4.43
N GLY A 21 -3.44 5.62 -4.75
CA GLY A 21 -4.48 6.44 -4.13
C GLY A 21 -5.88 5.86 -4.32
N LEU A 22 -6.18 5.40 -5.54
CA LEU A 22 -7.46 4.77 -5.86
C LEU A 22 -7.65 3.43 -5.12
N PHE A 23 -6.59 2.63 -5.01
CA PHE A 23 -6.60 1.39 -4.24
C PHE A 23 -6.91 1.65 -2.77
N VAL A 24 -6.22 2.61 -2.16
CA VAL A 24 -6.43 3.02 -0.76
C VAL A 24 -7.86 3.53 -0.55
N ALA A 25 -8.38 4.37 -1.44
CA ALA A 25 -9.75 4.87 -1.38
C ALA A 25 -10.79 3.73 -1.45
N ALA A 26 -10.56 2.74 -2.33
CA ALA A 26 -11.42 1.57 -2.43
C ALA A 26 -11.40 0.72 -1.14
N LEU A 27 -10.21 0.48 -0.55
CA LEU A 27 -10.08 -0.24 0.72
C LEU A 27 -10.82 0.47 1.86
N PHE A 28 -10.65 1.78 2.00
CA PHE A 28 -11.37 2.56 3.01
C PHE A 28 -12.88 2.58 2.78
N SER A 29 -13.32 2.57 1.53
CA SER A 29 -14.74 2.46 1.18
C SER A 29 -15.33 1.11 1.65
N ILE A 30 -14.65 0.00 1.37
CA ILE A 30 -15.08 -1.34 1.80
C ILE A 30 -15.15 -1.41 3.32
N PHE A 31 -14.07 -1.00 3.99
CA PHE A 31 -13.98 -1.04 5.45
C PHE A 31 -15.03 -0.14 6.09
N GLY A 32 -15.16 1.10 5.61
CA GLY A 32 -16.10 2.09 6.15
C GLY A 32 -17.57 1.67 6.00
N VAL A 33 -17.95 1.19 4.81
CA VAL A 33 -19.32 0.71 4.56
C VAL A 33 -19.63 -0.53 5.40
N SER A 34 -18.69 -1.46 5.52
CA SER A 34 -18.86 -2.66 6.34
C SER A 34 -18.98 -2.32 7.82
N LEU A 35 -18.17 -1.38 8.30
CA LEU A 35 -18.23 -0.89 9.68
C LEU A 35 -19.53 -0.14 9.96
N PHE A 36 -19.95 0.75 9.05
CA PHE A 36 -21.24 1.43 9.12
C PHE A 36 -22.39 0.43 9.24
N ARG A 37 -22.38 -0.62 8.45
CA ARG A 37 -23.40 -1.68 8.45
C ARG A 37 -23.48 -2.44 9.77
N ILE A 38 -22.35 -2.60 10.48
CA ILE A 38 -22.32 -3.28 11.78
C ILE A 38 -22.71 -2.35 12.92
N LEU A 39 -22.17 -1.13 12.95
CA LEU A 39 -22.26 -0.25 14.11
C LEU A 39 -23.49 0.69 14.05
N ILE A 40 -23.74 1.29 12.89
CA ILE A 40 -24.71 2.39 12.75
C ILE A 40 -26.04 1.90 12.20
N ALA A 41 -26.00 1.08 11.16
CA ALA A 41 -27.20 0.61 10.47
C ALA A 41 -28.21 -0.09 11.40
N PRO A 42 -27.84 -0.91 12.39
CA PRO A 42 -28.80 -1.57 13.28
C PRO A 42 -29.61 -0.59 14.13
N ALA A 43 -29.01 0.52 14.55
CA ALA A 43 -29.71 1.57 15.30
C ALA A 43 -30.67 2.35 14.39
N ALA A 44 -30.22 2.72 13.20
CA ALA A 44 -31.05 3.40 12.21
C ALA A 44 -32.22 2.53 11.73
N MET A 45 -32.02 1.23 11.55
CA MET A 45 -33.05 0.28 11.12
C MET A 45 -34.14 0.05 12.18
N LYS A 46 -33.81 0.17 13.47
CA LYS A 46 -34.84 0.11 14.53
C LYS A 46 -35.79 1.30 14.50
N LEU A 47 -35.30 2.45 14.02
CA LEU A 47 -36.10 3.67 13.89
C LEU A 47 -36.86 3.72 12.55
N ALA A 48 -36.23 3.19 11.48
CA ALA A 48 -36.85 3.10 10.16
C ALA A 48 -37.75 1.86 10.08
N ARG A 49 -39.01 2.02 9.71
CA ARG A 49 -39.95 0.89 9.54
C ARG A 49 -40.08 0.49 8.09
N GLY A 50 -40.00 -0.83 7.79
CA GLY A 50 -40.42 -1.39 6.51
C GLY A 50 -39.37 -1.29 5.38
N ALA A 51 -39.80 -0.88 4.18
CA ALA A 51 -39.01 -0.95 2.94
C ALA A 51 -37.67 -0.19 2.96
N ALA A 52 -37.53 0.84 3.80
CA ALA A 52 -36.29 1.61 3.91
C ALA A 52 -35.10 0.80 4.44
N THR A 53 -35.33 -0.24 5.24
CA THR A 53 -34.27 -1.08 5.79
C THR A 53 -33.64 -1.97 4.74
N THR A 54 -34.45 -2.53 3.85
CA THR A 54 -33.95 -3.40 2.75
C THR A 54 -33.17 -2.60 1.70
N GLU A 55 -33.60 -1.35 1.49
CA GLU A 55 -32.93 -0.45 0.53
C GLU A 55 -31.54 -0.04 1.04
N ILE A 56 -31.40 0.31 2.32
CA ILE A 56 -30.10 0.61 2.94
C ILE A 56 -29.16 -0.59 2.85
N ASP A 57 -29.65 -1.79 3.16
CA ASP A 57 -28.85 -3.02 3.07
C ASP A 57 -28.34 -3.28 1.66
N ARG A 58 -29.23 -3.14 0.68
CA ARG A 58 -28.89 -3.30 -0.73
C ARG A 58 -27.83 -2.30 -1.16
N HIS A 59 -27.94 -1.03 -0.81
CA HIS A 59 -26.96 -0.01 -1.17
C HIS A 59 -25.61 -0.27 -0.51
N CYS A 60 -25.58 -0.59 0.78
CA CYS A 60 -24.32 -0.96 1.46
C CYS A 60 -23.64 -2.14 0.78
N LEU A 61 -24.39 -3.18 0.43
CA LEU A 61 -23.86 -4.35 -0.24
C LEU A 61 -23.32 -4.03 -1.66
N LEU A 62 -24.04 -3.22 -2.42
CA LEU A 62 -23.61 -2.79 -3.75
C LEU A 62 -22.32 -1.98 -3.67
N ILE A 63 -22.25 -0.98 -2.78
CA ILE A 63 -21.05 -0.17 -2.60
C ILE A 63 -19.87 -1.05 -2.18
N ALA A 64 -20.05 -1.95 -1.21
CA ALA A 64 -19.00 -2.85 -0.76
C ALA A 64 -18.50 -3.76 -1.89
N ARG A 65 -19.39 -4.36 -2.67
CA ARG A 65 -19.04 -5.24 -3.80
C ARG A 65 -18.31 -4.48 -4.92
N TRP A 66 -18.83 -3.32 -5.33
CA TRP A 66 -18.17 -2.51 -6.36
C TRP A 66 -16.80 -2.00 -5.89
N SER A 67 -16.69 -1.55 -4.64
CA SER A 67 -15.39 -1.13 -4.09
C SER A 67 -14.40 -2.29 -4.03
N THR A 68 -14.86 -3.51 -3.71
CA THR A 68 -14.00 -4.70 -3.71
C THR A 68 -13.52 -5.06 -5.12
N LEU A 69 -14.41 -4.98 -6.10
CA LEU A 69 -14.05 -5.20 -7.51
C LEU A 69 -13.04 -4.16 -8.00
N ILE A 70 -13.29 -2.89 -7.71
CA ILE A 70 -12.37 -1.79 -8.05
C ILE A 70 -11.02 -2.01 -7.38
N ALA A 71 -11.00 -2.34 -6.08
CA ALA A 71 -9.75 -2.62 -5.37
C ALA A 71 -8.97 -3.77 -6.02
N ALA A 72 -9.64 -4.86 -6.42
CA ALA A 72 -9.00 -5.99 -7.08
C ALA A 72 -8.41 -5.61 -8.44
N LEU A 73 -9.16 -4.88 -9.28
CA LEU A 73 -8.69 -4.44 -10.60
C LEU A 73 -7.52 -3.46 -10.49
N VAL A 74 -7.62 -2.50 -9.58
CA VAL A 74 -6.57 -1.50 -9.33
C VAL A 74 -5.31 -2.16 -8.78
N MET A 75 -5.45 -3.16 -7.92
CA MET A 75 -4.33 -3.93 -7.38
C MET A 75 -3.60 -4.71 -8.49
N LEU A 76 -4.33 -5.31 -9.43
CA LEU A 76 -3.72 -5.98 -10.59
C LEU A 76 -2.97 -4.99 -11.48
N ALA A 77 -3.56 -3.82 -11.73
CA ALA A 77 -2.90 -2.76 -12.48
C ALA A 77 -1.63 -2.27 -11.78
N TRP A 78 -1.67 -2.10 -10.45
CA TRP A 78 -0.50 -1.74 -9.66
C TRP A 78 0.60 -2.80 -9.74
N LEU A 79 0.26 -4.09 -9.57
CA LEU A 79 1.20 -5.18 -9.71
C LEU A 79 1.87 -5.19 -11.10
N ALA A 80 1.10 -4.99 -12.16
CA ALA A 80 1.64 -4.97 -13.53
C ALA A 80 2.62 -3.80 -13.73
N LEU A 81 2.27 -2.60 -13.26
CA LEU A 81 3.15 -1.42 -13.33
C LEU A 81 4.42 -1.61 -12.52
N GLU A 82 4.31 -2.06 -11.27
CA GLU A 82 5.47 -2.29 -10.41
C GLU A 82 6.38 -3.38 -11.00
N SER A 83 5.79 -4.45 -11.55
CA SER A 83 6.55 -5.52 -12.21
C SER A 83 7.29 -5.02 -13.45
N SER A 84 6.69 -4.11 -14.23
CA SER A 84 7.35 -3.50 -15.39
C SER A 84 8.54 -2.63 -14.98
N MET A 85 8.40 -1.88 -13.89
CA MET A 85 9.47 -1.02 -13.37
C MET A 85 10.62 -1.83 -12.75
N ILE A 86 10.31 -2.90 -12.00
CA ILE A 86 11.33 -3.75 -11.36
C ILE A 86 12.10 -4.57 -12.40
N ALA A 87 11.43 -5.03 -13.46
CA ALA A 87 12.02 -5.85 -14.50
C ALA A 87 12.68 -5.04 -15.64
N ASP A 88 12.57 -3.71 -15.59
CA ASP A 88 12.96 -2.82 -16.72
C ASP A 88 12.37 -3.30 -18.05
N ALA A 89 11.08 -3.67 -18.02
CA ALA A 89 10.41 -4.34 -19.11
C ALA A 89 10.01 -3.35 -20.21
N GLU A 90 10.48 -3.57 -21.42
CA GLU A 90 10.11 -2.77 -22.60
C GLU A 90 8.76 -3.18 -23.20
N THR A 91 8.30 -4.40 -22.89
CA THR A 91 7.03 -4.96 -23.41
C THR A 91 6.12 -5.47 -22.29
N VAL A 92 4.80 -5.43 -22.55
CA VAL A 92 3.79 -5.96 -21.62
C VAL A 92 4.03 -7.45 -21.31
N GLU A 93 4.48 -8.21 -22.31
CA GLU A 93 4.75 -9.64 -22.17
C GLU A 93 5.88 -9.91 -21.17
N GLN A 94 6.97 -9.12 -21.25
CA GLN A 94 8.08 -9.19 -20.28
C GLN A 94 7.62 -8.80 -18.87
N ALA A 95 6.81 -7.76 -18.75
CA ALA A 95 6.25 -7.34 -17.45
C ALA A 95 5.39 -8.45 -16.83
N LEU A 96 4.54 -9.10 -17.61
CA LEU A 96 3.69 -10.22 -17.14
C LEU A 96 4.54 -11.45 -16.77
N ALA A 97 5.58 -11.75 -17.52
CA ALA A 97 6.51 -12.85 -17.21
C ALA A 97 7.29 -12.63 -15.92
N ALA A 98 7.50 -11.36 -15.52
CA ALA A 98 8.19 -11.00 -14.28
C ALA A 98 7.31 -11.11 -13.03
N ILE A 99 5.99 -11.10 -13.16
CA ILE A 99 5.04 -11.12 -12.02
C ILE A 99 5.34 -12.24 -11.01
N PRO A 100 5.54 -13.51 -11.40
CA PRO A 100 5.84 -14.57 -10.44
C PRO A 100 7.11 -14.30 -9.64
N ALA A 101 8.16 -13.81 -10.29
CA ALA A 101 9.41 -13.49 -9.63
C ALA A 101 9.25 -12.33 -8.63
N VAL A 102 8.48 -11.30 -8.98
CA VAL A 102 8.16 -10.17 -8.10
C VAL A 102 7.37 -10.64 -6.88
N ILE A 103 6.35 -11.49 -7.07
CA ILE A 103 5.51 -12.00 -5.97
C ILE A 103 6.34 -12.83 -4.99
N TRP A 104 7.22 -13.69 -5.46
CA TRP A 104 7.94 -14.62 -4.59
C TRP A 104 9.23 -14.06 -3.99
N ASN A 105 9.87 -13.10 -4.65
CA ASN A 105 11.21 -12.64 -4.27
C ASN A 105 11.23 -11.22 -3.66
N THR A 106 10.08 -10.53 -3.58
CA THR A 106 10.04 -9.17 -3.03
C THR A 106 9.10 -9.05 -1.83
N SER A 107 9.47 -8.19 -0.87
CA SER A 107 8.60 -7.84 0.26
C SER A 107 7.29 -7.21 -0.21
N PHE A 108 7.32 -6.43 -1.30
CA PHE A 108 6.15 -5.88 -1.96
C PHE A 108 5.19 -6.98 -2.40
N GLY A 109 5.70 -7.99 -3.11
CA GLY A 109 4.91 -9.12 -3.59
C GLY A 109 4.25 -9.91 -2.45
N HIS A 110 4.96 -10.17 -1.37
CA HIS A 110 4.40 -10.86 -0.20
C HIS A 110 3.25 -10.08 0.46
N ILE A 111 3.41 -8.76 0.63
CA ILE A 111 2.34 -7.90 1.19
C ILE A 111 1.15 -7.88 0.23
N LEU A 112 1.39 -7.76 -1.07
CA LEU A 112 0.34 -7.74 -2.08
C LEU A 112 -0.42 -9.08 -2.13
N ALA A 113 0.28 -10.21 -2.03
CA ALA A 113 -0.34 -11.53 -1.93
C ALA A 113 -1.23 -11.65 -0.67
N ALA A 114 -0.77 -11.17 0.48
CA ALA A 114 -1.57 -11.13 1.69
C ALA A 114 -2.80 -10.23 1.56
N GLN A 115 -2.68 -9.07 0.90
CA GLN A 115 -3.81 -8.20 0.59
C GLN A 115 -4.79 -8.86 -0.38
N THR A 116 -4.30 -9.61 -1.37
CA THR A 116 -5.15 -10.39 -2.29
C THR A 116 -6.00 -11.41 -1.52
N LEU A 117 -5.40 -12.14 -0.59
CA LEU A 117 -6.12 -13.09 0.26
C LEU A 117 -7.15 -12.38 1.15
N ALA A 118 -6.82 -11.22 1.69
CA ALA A 118 -7.75 -10.43 2.49
C ALA A 118 -8.93 -9.92 1.65
N LEU A 119 -8.69 -9.43 0.43
CA LEU A 119 -9.76 -9.02 -0.51
C LEU A 119 -10.63 -10.21 -0.93
N LEU A 120 -10.03 -11.39 -1.17
CA LEU A 120 -10.77 -12.60 -1.47
C LEU A 120 -11.66 -13.02 -0.29
N GLY A 121 -11.13 -13.00 0.93
CA GLY A 121 -11.89 -13.23 2.15
C GLY A 121 -13.05 -12.24 2.32
N THR A 122 -12.82 -10.97 2.03
CA THR A 122 -13.86 -9.93 2.01
C THR A 122 -14.94 -10.26 0.96
N SER A 123 -14.53 -10.62 -0.26
CA SER A 123 -15.47 -10.99 -1.34
C SER A 123 -16.34 -12.17 -0.96
N ILE A 124 -15.74 -13.22 -0.40
CA ILE A 124 -16.47 -14.41 0.08
C ILE A 124 -17.45 -14.02 1.19
N ALA A 125 -17.02 -13.21 2.16
CA ALA A 125 -17.88 -12.74 3.23
C ALA A 125 -19.09 -11.94 2.69
N LEU A 126 -18.90 -11.08 1.68
CA LEU A 126 -19.95 -10.31 1.03
C LEU A 126 -20.89 -11.13 0.13
N MET A 127 -20.50 -12.37 -0.24
CA MET A 127 -21.37 -13.31 -0.97
C MET A 127 -22.29 -14.08 -0.04
N ILE A 128 -21.94 -14.21 1.24
CA ILE A 128 -22.72 -14.94 2.22
C ILE A 128 -23.81 -13.98 2.77
N ASP A 129 -25.07 -14.27 2.49
CA ASP A 129 -26.21 -13.46 2.97
C ASP A 129 -26.54 -13.80 4.43
N ARG A 130 -25.61 -13.50 5.35
CA ARG A 130 -25.77 -13.68 6.80
C ARG A 130 -25.26 -12.44 7.54
N ARG A 131 -25.95 -12.07 8.60
CA ARG A 131 -25.54 -10.94 9.46
C ARG A 131 -24.10 -11.06 9.98
N TRP A 132 -23.67 -12.28 10.29
CA TRP A 132 -22.31 -12.55 10.79
C TRP A 132 -21.22 -12.37 9.73
N SER A 133 -21.54 -12.48 8.46
CA SER A 133 -20.57 -12.32 7.38
C SER A 133 -19.99 -10.91 7.28
N TRP A 134 -20.74 -9.90 7.74
CA TRP A 134 -20.26 -8.52 7.80
C TRP A 134 -19.11 -8.34 8.80
N PHE A 135 -19.07 -9.10 9.89
CA PHE A 135 -17.92 -9.10 10.80
C PHE A 135 -16.68 -9.68 10.10
N GLY A 136 -16.85 -10.72 9.30
CA GLY A 136 -15.80 -11.26 8.45
C GLY A 136 -15.32 -10.23 7.43
N ALA A 137 -16.25 -9.54 6.75
CA ALA A 137 -15.90 -8.48 5.79
C ALA A 137 -15.11 -7.33 6.45
N VAL A 138 -15.51 -6.85 7.63
CA VAL A 138 -14.76 -5.84 8.40
C VAL A 138 -13.39 -6.36 8.80
N GLY A 139 -13.29 -7.60 9.28
CA GLY A 139 -12.02 -8.21 9.70
C GLY A 139 -11.03 -8.27 8.54
N PHE A 140 -11.43 -8.85 7.42
CA PHE A 140 -10.57 -8.97 6.24
C PHE A 140 -10.24 -7.61 5.61
N ALA A 141 -11.22 -6.71 5.47
CA ALA A 141 -10.97 -5.36 4.98
C ALA A 141 -10.03 -4.58 5.91
N GLY A 142 -10.18 -4.72 7.22
CA GLY A 142 -9.28 -4.14 8.21
C GLY A 142 -7.84 -4.65 8.08
N ILE A 143 -7.67 -5.97 7.88
CA ILE A 143 -6.35 -6.56 7.60
C ILE A 143 -5.74 -5.94 6.33
N ALA A 144 -6.53 -5.81 5.24
CA ALA A 144 -6.03 -5.21 4.00
C ALA A 144 -5.60 -3.74 4.20
N VAL A 145 -6.33 -2.96 5.01
CA VAL A 145 -5.96 -1.58 5.36
C VAL A 145 -4.67 -1.53 6.19
N VAL A 146 -4.52 -2.41 7.18
CA VAL A 146 -3.28 -2.49 8.00
C VAL A 146 -2.07 -2.89 7.14
N LEU A 147 -2.23 -3.86 6.25
CA LEU A 147 -1.17 -4.26 5.32
C LEU A 147 -0.76 -3.10 4.39
N GLN A 148 -1.67 -2.18 4.07
CA GLN A 148 -1.34 -0.99 3.29
C GLN A 148 -0.33 -0.07 4.01
N ALA A 149 -0.39 0.02 5.33
CA ALA A 149 0.62 0.75 6.10
C ALA A 149 2.02 0.10 5.97
N GLY A 150 2.08 -1.23 5.86
CA GLY A 150 3.32 -1.97 5.63
C GLY A 150 4.04 -1.59 4.32
N HIS A 151 3.30 -1.31 3.25
CA HIS A 151 3.90 -0.82 2.00
C HIS A 151 4.62 0.53 2.17
N SER A 152 4.08 1.44 2.98
CA SER A 152 4.68 2.76 3.21
C SER A 152 6.00 2.66 3.98
N HIS A 153 6.06 1.82 5.01
CA HIS A 153 7.26 1.61 5.81
C HIS A 153 8.34 0.82 5.08
N ALA A 154 7.97 -0.21 4.31
CA ALA A 154 8.93 -0.98 3.54
C ALA A 154 9.64 -0.13 2.47
N LEU A 155 8.91 0.77 1.81
CA LEU A 155 9.49 1.71 0.84
C LEU A 155 10.41 2.75 1.52
N ALA A 156 10.03 3.29 2.67
CA ALA A 156 10.85 4.25 3.41
C ALA A 156 12.17 3.61 3.86
N MET A 157 12.13 2.40 4.40
CA MET A 157 13.35 1.68 4.82
C MET A 157 14.25 1.30 3.64
N HIS A 158 13.67 0.99 2.47
CA HIS A 158 14.46 0.67 1.28
C HIS A 158 15.17 1.91 0.71
N GLN A 159 14.51 3.06 0.70
CA GLN A 159 15.11 4.34 0.31
C GLN A 159 16.24 4.76 1.26
N GLU A 160 16.05 4.63 2.58
CA GLU A 160 17.12 4.92 3.54
C GLU A 160 18.30 3.96 3.39
N ALA A 161 18.06 2.67 3.15
CA ALA A 161 19.12 1.68 2.91
C ALA A 161 19.90 1.97 1.63
N LEU A 162 19.22 2.39 0.55
CA LEU A 162 19.87 2.79 -0.71
C LEU A 162 20.67 4.08 -0.54
N LEU A 163 20.15 5.09 0.16
CA LEU A 163 20.86 6.32 0.46
C LEU A 163 22.09 6.06 1.32
N LEU A 164 21.98 5.20 2.34
CA LEU A 164 23.11 4.80 3.16
C LEU A 164 24.16 4.02 2.38
N SER A 165 23.75 3.14 1.48
CA SER A 165 24.68 2.38 0.62
C SER A 165 25.38 3.30 -0.39
N GLN A 166 24.69 4.28 -0.96
CA GLN A 166 25.30 5.30 -1.84
C GLN A 166 26.27 6.20 -1.08
N CYS A 167 25.92 6.65 0.13
CA CYS A 167 26.80 7.43 0.98
C CYS A 167 28.05 6.62 1.38
N ALA A 168 27.91 5.34 1.72
CA ALA A 168 29.03 4.45 2.03
C ALA A 168 29.94 4.24 0.81
N CYS A 169 29.38 4.09 -0.39
CA CYS A 169 30.12 3.97 -1.64
C CYS A 169 30.87 5.26 -2.00
N CYS A 170 30.24 6.43 -1.78
CA CYS A 170 30.89 7.73 -1.97
C CYS A 170 32.01 7.98 -0.96
N ALA A 171 31.82 7.57 0.31
CA ALA A 171 32.84 7.65 1.34
C ALA A 171 34.03 6.73 1.04
N SER A 172 33.77 5.50 0.57
CA SER A 172 34.80 4.54 0.16
C SER A 172 35.61 5.01 -1.08
N ARG A 173 34.97 5.68 -2.03
CA ARG A 173 35.70 6.28 -3.18
C ARG A 173 36.54 7.47 -2.78
N ARG A 174 36.09 8.30 -1.82
CA ARG A 174 36.92 9.43 -1.32
C ARG A 174 38.13 8.95 -0.53
N SER A 175 37.99 7.91 0.27
CA SER A 175 39.13 7.35 1.02
C SER A 175 40.17 6.67 0.12
N ALA A 176 39.79 6.21 -1.07
CA ALA A 176 40.72 5.65 -2.06
C ALA A 176 41.53 6.73 -2.82
N VAL A 177 41.07 7.98 -2.81
CA VAL A 177 41.73 9.09 -3.56
C VAL A 177 42.61 9.94 -2.66
N GLU A 178 42.38 9.97 -1.33
CA GLU A 178 43.23 10.75 -0.38
C GLU A 178 43.66 9.91 0.83
N PRO A 179 44.88 9.41 0.90
CA PRO A 179 45.37 8.64 2.05
C PRO A 179 45.68 9.49 3.31
N GLY A 180 45.18 10.72 3.40
CA GLY A 180 45.38 11.63 4.53
C GLY A 180 44.14 12.06 5.30
N ALA A 181 42.91 11.68 4.88
CA ALA A 181 41.70 12.27 5.42
C ALA A 181 41.00 11.52 6.60
N TRP A 182 41.73 10.59 7.24
CA TRP A 182 41.19 9.75 8.33
C TRP A 182 40.76 10.52 9.60
N ASN A 183 41.21 11.77 9.78
CA ASN A 183 40.94 12.54 11.00
C ASN A 183 39.60 13.29 11.03
N ALA A 184 38.87 13.40 9.92
CA ALA A 184 37.60 14.13 9.88
C ALA A 184 36.39 13.23 10.21
N SER A 185 36.45 11.94 9.86
CA SER A 185 35.32 11.01 10.05
C SER A 185 35.12 10.59 11.51
N ALA A 186 36.17 10.57 12.33
CA ALA A 186 36.11 10.22 13.73
C ALA A 186 35.38 11.31 14.57
N ARG A 187 35.35 12.56 14.13
CA ARG A 187 34.66 13.65 14.81
C ARG A 187 33.13 13.66 14.61
N LEU A 188 32.63 13.08 13.51
CA LEU A 188 31.19 13.02 13.23
C LEU A 188 30.48 11.93 14.03
N VAL A 189 31.16 10.86 14.40
CA VAL A 189 30.59 9.76 15.19
C VAL A 189 30.43 10.19 16.65
N THR A 190 31.35 11.02 17.18
CA THR A 190 31.29 11.52 18.56
C THR A 190 30.17 12.57 18.78
N LEU A 191 29.75 13.29 17.74
CA LEU A 191 28.68 14.28 17.91
C LEU A 191 27.29 13.62 17.94
N ARG A 192 27.13 12.41 17.41
CA ARG A 192 25.84 11.71 17.43
C ARG A 192 25.51 11.08 18.78
N SER A 193 26.51 10.71 19.58
CA SER A 193 26.32 10.17 20.94
C SER A 193 25.96 11.23 21.99
N ALA A 194 26.19 12.51 21.70
CA ALA A 194 25.86 13.62 22.59
C ALA A 194 24.40 14.12 22.45
N PHE A 195 23.67 13.66 21.41
CA PHE A 195 22.27 14.07 21.16
C PHE A 195 21.24 13.05 21.62
N THR A 196 21.64 11.89 22.15
CA THR A 196 20.76 10.81 22.64
C THR A 196 20.87 10.54 24.14
N ALA A 197 21.46 11.48 24.90
CA ALA A 197 21.42 11.56 26.39
C ALA A 197 20.56 12.80 26.79
#